data_0faf8264910a715fd16c2b14271ab31f
#
_entry.id   0faf8264910a715fd16c2b14271ab31f
#
_cell.length_a   1.000
_cell.length_b   1.000
_cell.length_c   1.000
_cell.angle_alpha   90.00
_cell.angle_beta   90.00
_cell.angle_gamma   90.00
#
_symmetry.space_group_name_H-M   'P 1'
#
loop_
_entity.id
_entity.type
_entity.pdbx_description
1 polymer ?
#
loop_
_entity_poly.entity_id
_entity_poly.type
_entity_poly.pdbx_seq_one_letter_code
_entity_poly.pdbx_strand_id
1 'polypeptide(L)'
;VVTMPLLKENDYLIDFDMIDEKTAQDAKYMIVSYPNNPTCGVANDEFYKKLIVFAKKHNIMVLHDNAYSELLFEGPGHSFLEFEGAKDVGIEFNSLSKTYGLAGARIGFALGNKEIIGKLKSLKSNLDYGMFLPVQKGAIKALTQDQSCVEKTRNAYKHRRDLLVNGCKSIGWDIDMPKGTMFVWAKIPDKFKDSETFVKELFDKTGVLVVPGNAFGTQGEGYVRMALVQSDDTIEHALDMMDKSGLFK
;
A
#
# COMPACT_ATOMS: atom_id res chain seq x y z
N VAL A 1 -4.64 -16.50 -12.78
CA VAL A 1 -3.99 -15.32 -12.19
C VAL A 1 -2.49 -15.50 -12.32
N VAL A 2 -1.79 -14.51 -12.83
CA VAL A 2 -0.34 -14.43 -12.91
C VAL A 2 0.11 -13.28 -12.02
N THR A 3 1.14 -13.51 -11.20
CA THR A 3 1.68 -12.50 -10.30
C THR A 3 2.87 -11.80 -10.94
N MET A 4 2.97 -10.49 -10.73
CA MET A 4 4.11 -9.67 -11.14
C MET A 4 4.98 -9.41 -9.90
N PRO A 5 6.26 -9.80 -9.90
CA PRO A 5 7.13 -9.55 -8.76
C PRO A 5 7.37 -8.05 -8.58
N LEU A 6 7.32 -7.59 -7.34
CA LEU A 6 7.67 -6.22 -6.95
C LEU A 6 9.00 -6.27 -6.21
N LEU A 7 10.08 -6.00 -6.92
CA LEU A 7 11.44 -6.20 -6.44
C LEU A 7 12.05 -4.87 -5.96
N LYS A 8 12.92 -4.94 -4.96
CA LYS A 8 13.60 -3.78 -4.37
C LYS A 8 14.43 -3.00 -5.38
N GLU A 9 15.12 -3.70 -6.28
CA GLU A 9 15.94 -3.10 -7.34
C GLU A 9 15.15 -2.23 -8.32
N ASN A 10 13.82 -2.39 -8.40
CA ASN A 10 12.91 -1.57 -9.18
C ASN A 10 12.05 -0.66 -8.30
N ASP A 11 12.50 -0.30 -7.10
CA ASP A 11 11.71 0.49 -6.13
C ASP A 11 10.31 -0.11 -5.86
N TYR A 12 10.17 -1.43 -5.96
CA TYR A 12 8.93 -2.19 -5.87
C TYR A 12 7.87 -1.78 -6.92
N LEU A 13 8.28 -1.22 -8.05
CA LEU A 13 7.43 -0.99 -9.20
C LEU A 13 7.39 -2.23 -10.10
N ILE A 14 6.28 -2.39 -10.82
CA ILE A 14 6.15 -3.44 -11.83
C ILE A 14 7.14 -3.16 -12.96
N ASP A 15 7.93 -4.18 -13.31
CA ASP A 15 8.73 -4.17 -14.52
C ASP A 15 7.91 -4.79 -15.68
N PHE A 16 7.52 -3.96 -16.62
CA PHE A 16 6.69 -4.39 -17.75
C PHE A 16 7.47 -5.31 -18.72
N ASP A 17 8.79 -5.21 -18.76
CA ASP A 17 9.62 -6.04 -19.61
C ASP A 17 9.73 -7.49 -19.10
N MET A 18 9.43 -7.71 -17.83
CA MET A 18 9.33 -9.06 -17.23
C MET A 18 8.02 -9.77 -17.53
N ILE A 19 7.02 -9.08 -18.12
CA ILE A 19 5.73 -9.67 -18.46
C ILE A 19 5.86 -10.33 -19.84
N ASP A 20 5.78 -11.65 -19.89
CA ASP A 20 5.86 -12.36 -21.17
C ASP A 20 4.69 -12.01 -22.10
N GLU A 21 4.97 -11.99 -23.40
CA GLU A 21 4.03 -11.53 -24.43
C GLU A 21 2.71 -12.33 -24.41
N LYS A 22 2.77 -13.63 -24.14
CA LYS A 22 1.59 -14.48 -24.06
C LYS A 22 0.68 -14.07 -22.87
N THR A 23 1.27 -13.88 -21.69
CA THR A 23 0.55 -13.38 -20.52
C THR A 23 -0.08 -12.02 -20.80
N ALA A 24 0.65 -11.11 -21.44
CA ALA A 24 0.14 -9.79 -21.82
C ALA A 24 -1.04 -9.86 -22.81
N GLN A 25 -0.99 -10.76 -23.79
CA GLN A 25 -2.07 -10.97 -24.76
C GLN A 25 -3.31 -11.64 -24.16
N ASP A 26 -3.13 -12.58 -23.24
CA ASP A 26 -4.21 -13.32 -22.60
C ASP A 26 -4.90 -12.52 -21.48
N ALA A 27 -4.19 -11.57 -20.88
CA ALA A 27 -4.68 -10.77 -19.75
C ALA A 27 -5.83 -9.84 -20.16
N LYS A 28 -6.91 -9.83 -19.37
CA LYS A 28 -8.03 -8.88 -19.52
C LYS A 28 -7.95 -7.73 -18.52
N TYR A 29 -7.36 -8.00 -17.36
CA TYR A 29 -7.24 -7.06 -16.26
C TYR A 29 -5.83 -7.08 -15.69
N MET A 30 -5.35 -5.92 -15.29
CA MET A 30 -4.13 -5.76 -14.51
C MET A 30 -4.49 -5.02 -13.23
N ILE A 31 -4.27 -5.66 -12.09
CA ILE A 31 -4.49 -5.04 -10.78
C ILE A 31 -3.15 -4.46 -10.33
N VAL A 32 -3.13 -3.16 -10.07
CA VAL A 32 -1.96 -2.44 -9.54
C VAL A 32 -2.35 -1.70 -8.27
N SER A 33 -1.44 -1.59 -7.32
CA SER A 33 -1.69 -0.91 -6.05
C SER A 33 -0.49 -0.01 -5.70
N TYR A 34 -0.69 1.29 -5.75
CA TYR A 34 0.31 2.30 -5.36
C TYR A 34 -0.38 3.51 -4.72
N PRO A 35 0.12 3.97 -3.55
CA PRO A 35 1.20 3.39 -2.73
C PRO A 35 0.89 1.97 -2.30
N ASN A 36 1.92 1.09 -2.33
CA ASN A 36 1.73 -0.35 -2.23
C ASN A 36 1.69 -0.87 -0.78
N ASN A 37 0.84 -1.83 -0.54
CA ASN A 37 0.86 -2.69 0.62
C ASN A 37 1.17 -4.13 0.15
N PRO A 38 2.26 -4.77 0.61
CA PRO A 38 3.05 -4.43 1.82
C PRO A 38 4.32 -3.61 1.57
N THR A 39 4.81 -3.48 0.32
CA THR A 39 6.18 -3.06 -0.01
C THR A 39 6.47 -1.57 0.22
N CYS A 40 5.43 -0.76 0.42
CA CYS A 40 5.51 0.70 0.51
C CYS A 40 6.02 1.39 -0.76
N GLY A 41 6.07 0.68 -1.89
CA GLY A 41 6.43 1.25 -3.20
C GLY A 41 5.48 2.37 -3.59
N VAL A 42 6.02 3.43 -4.18
CA VAL A 42 5.27 4.61 -4.64
C VAL A 42 5.54 4.82 -6.12
N ALA A 43 4.48 4.77 -6.92
CA ALA A 43 4.59 5.00 -8.35
C ALA A 43 4.87 6.47 -8.68
N ASN A 44 5.73 6.69 -9.66
CA ASN A 44 6.03 8.00 -10.21
C ASN A 44 5.30 8.21 -11.55
N ASP A 45 5.40 9.42 -12.10
CA ASP A 45 4.76 9.80 -13.36
C ASP A 45 5.17 8.92 -14.53
N GLU A 46 6.45 8.55 -14.60
CA GLU A 46 6.97 7.71 -15.67
C GLU A 46 6.35 6.31 -15.64
N PHE A 47 6.20 5.75 -14.45
CA PHE A 47 5.51 4.47 -14.27
C PHE A 47 4.08 4.51 -14.79
N TYR A 48 3.29 5.54 -14.43
CA TYR A 48 1.91 5.66 -14.88
C TYR A 48 1.80 5.82 -16.40
N LYS A 49 2.70 6.60 -17.01
CA LYS A 49 2.76 6.73 -18.47
C LYS A 49 3.08 5.39 -19.15
N LYS A 50 4.05 4.63 -18.64
CA LYS A 50 4.38 3.28 -19.14
C LYS A 50 3.21 2.32 -18.96
N LEU A 51 2.55 2.33 -17.81
CA LEU A 51 1.37 1.51 -17.53
C LEU A 51 0.25 1.75 -18.54
N ILE A 52 -0.05 3.01 -18.86
CA ILE A 52 -1.09 3.37 -19.83
C ILE A 52 -0.71 2.88 -21.25
N VAL A 53 0.54 3.07 -21.66
CA VAL A 53 1.02 2.60 -22.96
C VAL A 53 0.92 1.08 -23.05
N PHE A 54 1.38 0.37 -22.02
CA PHE A 54 1.29 -1.09 -21.95
C PHE A 54 -0.16 -1.59 -22.00
N ALA A 55 -1.03 -0.99 -21.21
CA ALA A 55 -2.44 -1.35 -21.16
C ALA A 55 -3.16 -1.13 -22.50
N LYS A 56 -2.86 -0.01 -23.20
CA LYS A 56 -3.38 0.27 -24.56
C LYS A 56 -2.88 -0.75 -25.58
N LYS A 57 -1.57 -1.04 -25.57
CA LYS A 57 -0.95 -1.97 -26.52
C LYS A 57 -1.58 -3.36 -26.43
N HIS A 58 -1.86 -3.86 -25.24
CA HIS A 58 -2.35 -5.21 -25.00
C HIS A 58 -3.86 -5.30 -24.73
N ASN A 59 -4.59 -4.18 -24.83
CA ASN A 59 -6.03 -4.11 -24.56
C ASN A 59 -6.41 -4.63 -23.15
N ILE A 60 -5.62 -4.22 -22.15
CA ILE A 60 -5.78 -4.61 -20.74
C ILE A 60 -6.49 -3.49 -19.98
N MET A 61 -7.47 -3.85 -19.15
CA MET A 61 -8.12 -2.92 -18.22
C MET A 61 -7.35 -2.84 -16.91
N VAL A 62 -6.89 -1.66 -16.57
CA VAL A 62 -6.18 -1.39 -15.30
C VAL A 62 -7.18 -1.18 -14.17
N LEU A 63 -7.00 -1.91 -13.09
CA LEU A 63 -7.72 -1.76 -11.83
C LEU A 63 -6.71 -1.21 -10.79
N HIS A 64 -6.72 0.09 -10.57
CA HIS A 64 -5.76 0.74 -9.68
C HIS A 64 -6.33 0.86 -8.26
N ASP A 65 -5.73 0.17 -7.29
CA ASP A 65 -6.03 0.32 -5.86
C ASP A 65 -5.18 1.48 -5.29
N ASN A 66 -5.85 2.60 -4.99
CA ASN A 66 -5.24 3.81 -4.47
C ASN A 66 -5.70 4.12 -3.03
N ALA A 67 -5.80 3.10 -2.20
CA ALA A 67 -6.30 3.24 -0.83
C ALA A 67 -5.40 4.08 0.09
N TYR A 68 -4.14 4.31 -0.29
CA TYR A 68 -3.14 5.07 0.48
C TYR A 68 -2.73 6.39 -0.17
N SER A 69 -3.52 6.90 -1.12
CA SER A 69 -3.22 8.14 -1.89
C SER A 69 -2.77 9.32 -1.02
N GLU A 70 -3.41 9.51 0.13
CA GLU A 70 -3.14 10.63 1.04
C GLU A 70 -2.05 10.36 2.07
N LEU A 71 -1.52 9.14 2.14
CA LEU A 71 -0.47 8.74 3.06
C LEU A 71 0.90 8.71 2.37
N LEU A 72 1.23 9.76 1.63
CA LEU A 72 2.56 10.03 1.09
C LEU A 72 3.27 11.04 1.97
N PHE A 73 4.53 10.76 2.28
CA PHE A 73 5.33 11.57 3.20
C PHE A 73 6.24 12.56 2.47
N GLU A 74 6.44 12.35 1.17
CA GLU A 74 7.30 13.16 0.32
C GLU A 74 6.61 13.42 -1.01
N GLY A 75 6.44 14.68 -1.36
CA GLY A 75 5.79 15.10 -2.60
C GLY A 75 4.25 14.96 -2.59
N PRO A 76 3.61 15.40 -3.67
CA PRO A 76 2.18 15.22 -3.87
C PRO A 76 1.87 13.76 -4.25
N GLY A 77 0.72 13.27 -3.79
CA GLY A 77 0.14 12.04 -4.32
C GLY A 77 -0.42 12.27 -5.72
N HIS A 78 -0.30 11.26 -6.58
CA HIS A 78 -0.88 11.29 -7.91
C HIS A 78 -2.01 10.28 -8.04
N SER A 79 -3.10 10.71 -8.68
CA SER A 79 -4.09 9.78 -9.19
C SER A 79 -3.62 9.24 -10.54
N PHE A 80 -3.73 7.94 -10.75
CA PHE A 80 -3.55 7.34 -12.07
C PHE A 80 -4.38 8.07 -13.14
N LEU A 81 -5.58 8.57 -12.77
CA LEU A 81 -6.51 9.23 -13.68
C LEU A 81 -6.13 10.66 -14.10
N GLU A 82 -5.05 11.22 -13.53
CA GLU A 82 -4.48 12.52 -13.96
C GLU A 82 -3.73 12.39 -15.29
N PHE A 83 -3.26 11.19 -15.63
CA PHE A 83 -2.45 10.97 -16.82
C PHE A 83 -3.31 10.80 -18.06
N GLU A 84 -2.83 11.36 -19.19
CA GLU A 84 -3.52 11.29 -20.48
C GLU A 84 -3.73 9.84 -20.91
N GLY A 85 -4.97 9.49 -21.26
CA GLY A 85 -5.36 8.16 -21.71
C GLY A 85 -5.66 7.17 -20.58
N ALA A 86 -5.44 7.51 -19.31
CA ALA A 86 -5.75 6.64 -18.19
C ALA A 86 -7.24 6.24 -18.13
N LYS A 87 -8.13 7.21 -18.38
CA LYS A 87 -9.58 6.99 -18.39
C LYS A 87 -10.07 6.12 -19.55
N ASP A 88 -9.25 5.90 -20.57
CA ASP A 88 -9.56 4.97 -21.65
C ASP A 88 -9.32 3.52 -21.22
N VAL A 89 -8.32 3.29 -20.38
CA VAL A 89 -7.81 1.95 -20.06
C VAL A 89 -7.99 1.54 -18.60
N GLY A 90 -8.53 2.39 -17.72
CA GLY A 90 -8.56 2.01 -16.31
C GLY A 90 -9.64 2.66 -15.46
N ILE A 91 -9.77 2.08 -14.28
CA ILE A 91 -10.52 2.62 -13.15
C ILE A 91 -9.62 2.64 -11.92
N GLU A 92 -9.87 3.61 -11.05
CA GLU A 92 -9.18 3.78 -9.78
C GLU A 92 -10.15 3.62 -8.62
N PHE A 93 -9.74 2.87 -7.61
CA PHE A 93 -10.46 2.67 -6.36
C PHE A 93 -9.81 3.46 -5.26
N ASN A 94 -10.60 4.28 -4.59
CA ASN A 94 -10.17 5.09 -3.44
C ASN A 94 -10.95 4.69 -2.20
N SER A 95 -10.33 4.85 -1.04
CA SER A 95 -10.91 4.46 0.25
C SER A 95 -10.84 5.60 1.25
N LEU A 96 -11.93 5.81 2.00
CA LEU A 96 -11.92 6.74 3.12
C LEU A 96 -11.36 6.10 4.39
N SER A 97 -11.09 4.79 4.36
CA SER A 97 -10.63 4.04 5.52
C SER A 97 -9.32 4.57 6.11
N LYS A 98 -8.34 4.89 5.25
CA LYS A 98 -7.00 5.29 5.68
C LYS A 98 -6.86 6.80 5.80
N THR A 99 -7.37 7.52 4.82
CA THR A 99 -7.33 8.99 4.75
C THR A 99 -8.05 9.64 5.93
N TYR A 100 -9.24 9.16 6.28
CA TYR A 100 -10.10 9.76 7.31
C TYR A 100 -10.29 8.88 8.56
N GLY A 101 -9.56 7.77 8.68
CA GLY A 101 -9.75 6.85 9.80
C GLY A 101 -11.11 6.14 9.81
N LEU A 102 -11.81 6.08 8.67
CA LEU A 102 -13.17 5.55 8.53
C LEU A 102 -13.22 4.07 8.15
N ALA A 103 -12.27 3.26 8.59
CA ALA A 103 -12.20 1.84 8.22
C ALA A 103 -13.48 1.06 8.60
N GLY A 104 -14.09 1.37 9.74
CA GLY A 104 -15.35 0.76 10.20
C GLY A 104 -16.58 1.17 9.40
N ALA A 105 -16.56 2.31 8.70
CA ALA A 105 -17.67 2.80 7.88
C ALA A 105 -17.84 2.03 6.56
N ARG A 106 -16.84 1.25 6.14
CA ARG A 106 -16.86 0.42 4.93
C ARG A 106 -17.24 1.20 3.68
N ILE A 107 -16.57 2.33 3.41
CA ILE A 107 -16.86 3.20 2.28
C ILE A 107 -15.61 3.54 1.47
N GLY A 108 -15.79 3.52 0.16
CA GLY A 108 -14.84 3.95 -0.86
C GLY A 108 -15.59 4.34 -2.12
N PHE A 109 -14.86 4.68 -3.16
CA PHE A 109 -15.43 5.05 -4.45
C PHE A 109 -14.54 4.59 -5.59
N ALA A 110 -15.13 4.42 -6.77
CA ALA A 110 -14.42 4.08 -7.99
C ALA A 110 -14.69 5.15 -9.05
N LEU A 111 -13.64 5.54 -9.76
CA LEU A 111 -13.65 6.55 -10.82
C LEU A 111 -12.89 6.01 -12.05
N GLY A 112 -13.15 6.56 -13.23
CA GLY A 112 -12.38 6.23 -14.41
C GLY A 112 -13.21 5.92 -15.65
N ASN A 113 -12.87 4.85 -16.36
CA ASN A 113 -13.50 4.46 -17.62
C ASN A 113 -15.03 4.40 -17.50
N LYS A 114 -15.72 5.20 -18.32
CA LYS A 114 -17.19 5.40 -18.24
C LYS A 114 -17.96 4.10 -18.44
N GLU A 115 -17.53 3.25 -19.36
CA GLU A 115 -18.21 1.98 -19.65
C GLU A 115 -18.11 1.01 -18.47
N ILE A 116 -16.89 0.85 -17.94
CA ILE A 116 -16.63 -0.04 -16.80
C ILE A 116 -17.35 0.46 -15.54
N ILE A 117 -17.29 1.75 -15.25
CA ILE A 117 -18.04 2.33 -14.13
C ILE A 117 -19.55 2.13 -14.31
N GLY A 118 -20.06 2.25 -15.54
CA GLY A 118 -21.47 1.95 -15.84
C GLY A 118 -21.85 0.51 -15.53
N LYS A 119 -21.01 -0.45 -15.96
CA LYS A 119 -21.21 -1.89 -15.67
C LYS A 119 -21.12 -2.18 -14.17
N LEU A 120 -20.13 -1.61 -13.49
CA LEU A 120 -19.94 -1.74 -12.03
C LEU A 120 -21.17 -1.21 -11.27
N LYS A 121 -21.68 -0.02 -11.66
CA LYS A 121 -22.89 0.57 -11.07
C LYS A 121 -24.10 -0.33 -11.26
N SER A 122 -24.31 -0.87 -12.45
CA SER A 122 -25.41 -1.79 -12.74
C SER A 122 -25.31 -3.07 -11.91
N LEU A 123 -24.13 -3.67 -11.86
CA LEU A 123 -23.91 -4.88 -11.05
C LEU A 123 -24.15 -4.60 -9.55
N LYS A 124 -23.57 -3.54 -9.03
CA LYS A 124 -23.67 -3.17 -7.61
C LYS A 124 -25.12 -2.90 -7.20
N SER A 125 -25.92 -2.24 -8.04
CA SER A 125 -27.34 -1.96 -7.75
C SER A 125 -28.20 -3.22 -7.62
N ASN A 126 -27.74 -4.35 -8.17
CA ASN A 126 -28.41 -5.66 -8.06
C ASN A 126 -27.83 -6.54 -6.94
N LEU A 127 -26.63 -6.22 -6.43
CA LEU A 127 -26.00 -7.01 -5.37
C LEU A 127 -26.38 -6.53 -3.96
N ASP A 128 -26.35 -5.23 -3.70
CA ASP A 128 -26.50 -4.69 -2.35
C ASP A 128 -27.51 -3.55 -2.23
N TYR A 129 -28.23 -3.23 -3.29
CA TYR A 129 -29.28 -2.19 -3.35
C TYR A 129 -28.85 -0.78 -2.92
N GLY A 130 -27.60 -0.61 -2.54
CA GLY A 130 -27.02 0.66 -2.14
C GLY A 130 -26.42 0.65 -0.75
N MET A 131 -25.83 1.79 -0.41
CA MET A 131 -25.13 1.98 0.85
C MET A 131 -26.00 2.74 1.85
N PHE A 132 -25.88 2.43 3.14
CA PHE A 132 -26.58 3.10 4.24
C PHE A 132 -26.38 4.63 4.18
N LEU A 133 -27.45 5.39 4.09
CA LEU A 133 -27.44 6.84 3.83
C LEU A 133 -26.58 7.66 4.81
N PRO A 134 -26.59 7.39 6.14
CA PRO A 134 -25.72 8.09 7.08
C PRO A 134 -24.23 7.94 6.74
N VAL A 135 -23.78 6.76 6.28
CA VAL A 135 -22.39 6.53 5.87
C VAL A 135 -22.07 7.37 4.62
N GLN A 136 -22.99 7.43 3.64
CA GLN A 136 -22.82 8.29 2.47
C GLN A 136 -22.69 9.78 2.85
N LYS A 137 -23.58 10.26 3.73
CA LYS A 137 -23.53 11.66 4.24
C LYS A 137 -22.23 11.94 5.00
N GLY A 138 -21.76 10.97 5.80
CA GLY A 138 -20.47 11.07 6.50
C GLY A 138 -19.30 11.17 5.51
N ALA A 139 -19.31 10.37 4.44
CA ALA A 139 -18.30 10.44 3.39
C ALA A 139 -18.32 11.79 2.64
N ILE A 140 -19.49 12.28 2.26
CA ILE A 140 -19.64 13.59 1.63
C ILE A 140 -19.04 14.66 2.55
N LYS A 141 -19.37 14.63 3.82
CA LYS A 141 -18.85 15.58 4.82
C LYS A 141 -17.33 15.50 4.91
N ALA A 142 -16.76 14.30 4.99
CA ALA A 142 -15.31 14.11 5.03
C ALA A 142 -14.61 14.69 3.79
N LEU A 143 -15.16 14.46 2.60
CA LEU A 143 -14.58 14.89 1.33
C LEU A 143 -14.75 16.38 1.03
N THR A 144 -15.76 17.06 1.63
CA THR A 144 -16.10 18.44 1.29
C THR A 144 -15.76 19.47 2.37
N GLN A 145 -15.31 19.01 3.53
CA GLN A 145 -14.87 19.88 4.63
C GLN A 145 -13.40 20.28 4.52
N ASP A 146 -12.95 21.06 5.51
CA ASP A 146 -11.55 21.32 5.74
C ASP A 146 -10.74 20.01 5.84
N GLN A 147 -9.64 19.93 5.08
CA GLN A 147 -8.81 18.74 4.97
C GLN A 147 -7.64 18.71 5.97
N SER A 148 -7.60 19.60 6.94
CA SER A 148 -6.55 19.64 7.97
C SER A 148 -6.43 18.34 8.76
N CYS A 149 -7.52 17.55 8.87
CA CYS A 149 -7.49 16.24 9.50
C CYS A 149 -6.67 15.22 8.69
N VAL A 150 -6.64 15.32 7.36
CA VAL A 150 -5.83 14.46 6.47
C VAL A 150 -4.36 14.77 6.68
N GLU A 151 -4.00 16.05 6.72
CA GLU A 151 -2.64 16.50 6.99
C GLU A 151 -2.15 16.05 8.38
N LYS A 152 -2.98 16.20 9.41
CA LYS A 152 -2.67 15.70 10.76
C LYS A 152 -2.42 14.18 10.77
N THR A 153 -3.25 13.41 10.08
CA THR A 153 -3.09 11.97 9.96
C THR A 153 -1.79 11.61 9.26
N ARG A 154 -1.49 12.25 8.13
CA ARG A 154 -0.24 12.06 7.39
C ARG A 154 0.98 12.36 8.24
N ASN A 155 0.98 13.49 8.93
CA ASN A 155 2.08 13.91 9.79
C ASN A 155 2.29 12.95 10.99
N ALA A 156 1.23 12.42 11.58
CA ALA A 156 1.32 11.42 12.63
C ALA A 156 1.97 10.11 12.13
N TYR A 157 1.58 9.62 10.94
CA TYR A 157 2.22 8.44 10.35
C TYR A 157 3.67 8.70 9.95
N LYS A 158 3.97 9.88 9.41
CA LYS A 158 5.35 10.29 9.10
C LYS A 158 6.22 10.29 10.35
N HIS A 159 5.73 10.88 11.44
CA HIS A 159 6.44 10.92 12.72
C HIS A 159 6.73 9.50 13.25
N ARG A 160 5.73 8.62 13.26
CA ARG A 160 5.88 7.22 13.71
C ARG A 160 6.82 6.42 12.81
N ARG A 161 6.79 6.68 11.49
CA ARG A 161 7.75 6.11 10.56
C ARG A 161 9.17 6.49 10.95
N ASP A 162 9.40 7.79 11.14
CA ASP A 162 10.72 8.33 11.46
C ASP A 162 11.23 7.77 12.80
N LEU A 163 10.35 7.71 13.81
CA LEU A 163 10.64 7.12 15.12
C LEU A 163 11.03 5.64 14.98
N LEU A 164 10.22 4.83 14.31
CA LEU A 164 10.45 3.40 14.18
C LEU A 164 11.70 3.10 13.35
N VAL A 165 11.86 3.73 12.18
CA VAL A 165 12.99 3.43 11.28
C VAL A 165 14.32 3.90 11.88
N ASN A 166 14.37 5.11 12.46
CA ASN A 166 15.57 5.60 13.10
C ASN A 166 15.91 4.78 14.36
N GLY A 167 14.89 4.38 15.13
CA GLY A 167 15.08 3.50 16.28
C GLY A 167 15.61 2.13 15.88
N CYS A 168 15.08 1.50 14.84
CA CYS A 168 15.62 0.24 14.31
C CYS A 168 17.09 0.37 13.89
N LYS A 169 17.43 1.46 13.18
CA LYS A 169 18.84 1.73 12.79
C LYS A 169 19.76 1.88 13.99
N SER A 170 19.30 2.55 15.05
CA SER A 170 20.10 2.78 16.26
C SER A 170 20.43 1.49 17.02
N ILE A 171 19.59 0.45 16.92
CA ILE A 171 19.82 -0.85 17.55
C ILE A 171 20.54 -1.86 16.63
N GLY A 172 20.93 -1.45 15.41
CA GLY A 172 21.65 -2.29 14.46
C GLY A 172 20.80 -2.95 13.37
N TRP A 173 19.48 -2.66 13.30
CA TRP A 173 18.61 -3.14 12.24
C TRP A 173 18.42 -2.07 11.16
N ASP A 174 19.27 -2.11 10.12
CA ASP A 174 19.21 -1.15 9.02
C ASP A 174 18.07 -1.50 8.07
N ILE A 175 17.05 -0.65 8.05
CA ILE A 175 15.84 -0.80 7.24
C ILE A 175 15.59 0.46 6.40
N ASP A 176 14.94 0.25 5.25
CA ASP A 176 14.63 1.34 4.34
C ASP A 176 13.57 2.29 4.91
N MET A 177 13.69 3.58 4.58
CA MET A 177 12.72 4.61 4.94
C MET A 177 11.58 4.61 3.90
N PRO A 178 10.35 4.21 4.24
CA PRO A 178 9.24 4.22 3.29
C PRO A 178 8.80 5.63 2.94
N LYS A 179 8.47 5.85 1.67
CA LYS A 179 8.01 7.16 1.15
C LYS A 179 6.50 7.40 1.39
N GLY A 180 5.78 6.36 1.79
CA GLY A 180 4.33 6.44 2.02
C GLY A 180 3.78 5.21 2.71
N THR A 181 2.46 5.13 2.80
CA THR A 181 1.64 4.11 3.48
C THR A 181 1.66 4.21 5.01
N MET A 182 0.99 3.29 5.67
CA MET A 182 0.98 3.14 7.13
C MET A 182 1.81 1.93 7.59
N PHE A 183 2.78 1.53 6.77
CA PHE A 183 3.61 0.35 7.00
C PHE A 183 5.09 0.66 6.81
N VAL A 184 5.92 -0.21 7.34
CA VAL A 184 7.33 -0.36 7.02
C VAL A 184 7.55 -1.78 6.51
N TRP A 185 8.18 -1.91 5.35
CA TRP A 185 8.60 -3.18 4.76
C TRP A 185 10.08 -3.35 5.00
N ALA A 186 10.43 -4.24 5.91
CA ALA A 186 11.79 -4.36 6.41
C ALA A 186 12.40 -5.71 6.04
N LYS A 187 13.61 -5.71 5.48
CA LYS A 187 14.40 -6.92 5.33
C LYS A 187 14.75 -7.47 6.72
N ILE A 188 14.61 -8.78 6.91
CA ILE A 188 15.05 -9.44 8.15
C ILE A 188 16.59 -9.42 8.24
N PRO A 189 17.19 -9.46 9.45
CA PRO A 189 18.64 -9.62 9.59
C PRO A 189 19.14 -10.91 8.92
N ASP A 190 20.26 -10.83 8.21
CA ASP A 190 20.79 -11.93 7.37
C ASP A 190 21.10 -13.23 8.15
N LYS A 191 21.21 -13.17 9.46
CA LYS A 191 21.42 -14.35 10.33
C LYS A 191 20.19 -15.25 10.44
N PHE A 192 19.01 -14.78 10.05
CA PHE A 192 17.80 -15.57 10.10
C PHE A 192 17.56 -16.29 8.77
N LYS A 193 17.14 -17.55 8.87
CA LYS A 193 16.92 -18.43 7.73
C LYS A 193 15.74 -17.99 6.89
N ASP A 194 14.64 -17.56 7.55
CA ASP A 194 13.37 -17.22 6.93
C ASP A 194 12.57 -16.24 7.80
N SER A 195 11.55 -15.63 7.19
CA SER A 195 10.71 -14.64 7.83
C SER A 195 9.93 -15.16 9.03
N GLU A 196 9.45 -16.39 8.98
CA GLU A 196 8.66 -16.99 10.08
C GLU A 196 9.53 -17.27 11.31
N THR A 197 10.73 -17.78 11.12
CA THR A 197 11.72 -17.99 12.19
C THR A 197 12.06 -16.66 12.86
N PHE A 198 12.30 -15.61 12.07
CA PHE A 198 12.56 -14.27 12.61
C PHE A 198 11.38 -13.74 13.42
N VAL A 199 10.16 -13.79 12.88
CA VAL A 199 8.95 -13.29 13.55
C VAL A 199 8.72 -14.01 14.86
N LYS A 200 8.88 -15.34 14.87
CA LYS A 200 8.72 -16.14 16.09
C LYS A 200 9.76 -15.77 17.15
N GLU A 201 11.03 -15.69 16.79
CA GLU A 201 12.10 -15.36 17.75
C GLU A 201 11.99 -13.92 18.27
N LEU A 202 11.59 -12.98 17.38
CA LEU A 202 11.30 -11.60 17.77
C LEU A 202 10.18 -11.57 18.82
N PHE A 203 9.07 -12.25 18.55
CA PHE A 203 7.93 -12.30 19.47
C PHE A 203 8.31 -12.96 20.82
N ASP A 204 8.96 -14.11 20.78
CA ASP A 204 9.33 -14.86 21.98
C ASP A 204 10.26 -14.06 22.92
N LYS A 205 11.15 -13.23 22.34
CA LYS A 205 12.12 -12.44 23.12
C LYS A 205 11.62 -11.05 23.53
N THR A 206 10.70 -10.47 22.76
CA THR A 206 10.35 -9.05 22.92
C THR A 206 8.86 -8.78 23.09
N GLY A 207 7.99 -9.73 22.77
CA GLY A 207 6.54 -9.53 22.69
C GLY A 207 6.11 -8.71 21.46
N VAL A 208 7.04 -8.32 20.59
CA VAL A 208 6.74 -7.53 19.37
C VAL A 208 6.28 -8.47 18.26
N LEU A 209 5.05 -8.28 17.79
CA LEU A 209 4.47 -9.07 16.71
C LEU A 209 4.48 -8.26 15.41
N VAL A 210 5.09 -8.84 14.37
CA VAL A 210 5.10 -8.31 13.01
C VAL A 210 4.57 -9.36 12.03
N VAL A 211 4.25 -8.98 10.80
CA VAL A 211 3.73 -9.92 9.80
C VAL A 211 4.88 -10.43 8.94
N PRO A 212 5.12 -11.76 8.85
CA PRO A 212 6.14 -12.31 7.97
C PRO A 212 5.81 -12.03 6.51
N GLY A 213 6.84 -11.76 5.71
CA GLY A 213 6.64 -11.30 4.34
C GLY A 213 6.08 -12.38 3.41
N ASN A 214 6.38 -13.65 3.65
CA ASN A 214 5.81 -14.77 2.90
C ASN A 214 4.26 -14.85 2.98
N ALA A 215 3.64 -14.23 3.97
CA ALA A 215 2.18 -14.08 4.04
C ALA A 215 1.59 -13.22 2.89
N PHE A 216 2.44 -12.47 2.19
CA PHE A 216 2.05 -11.64 1.04
C PHE A 216 2.47 -12.25 -0.31
N GLY A 217 3.01 -13.44 -0.29
CA GLY A 217 3.48 -14.16 -1.48
C GLY A 217 4.96 -14.55 -1.39
N THR A 218 5.40 -15.39 -2.30
CA THR A 218 6.75 -15.98 -2.27
C THR A 218 7.88 -14.95 -2.35
N GLN A 219 7.66 -13.82 -3.03
CA GLN A 219 8.62 -12.72 -3.14
C GLN A 219 8.77 -11.92 -1.84
N GLY A 220 7.88 -12.12 -0.88
CA GLY A 220 7.96 -11.50 0.43
C GLY A 220 8.87 -12.25 1.42
N GLU A 221 9.40 -13.42 1.03
CA GLU A 221 10.34 -14.14 1.88
C GLU A 221 11.61 -13.30 2.13
N GLY A 222 12.11 -13.33 3.37
CA GLY A 222 13.23 -12.48 3.79
C GLY A 222 12.83 -11.07 4.23
N TYR A 223 11.53 -10.78 4.29
CA TYR A 223 11.00 -9.49 4.75
C TYR A 223 9.95 -9.66 5.85
N VAL A 224 9.66 -8.56 6.53
CA VAL A 224 8.52 -8.42 7.44
C VAL A 224 7.81 -7.09 7.23
N ARG A 225 6.50 -7.06 7.50
CA ARG A 225 5.72 -5.83 7.53
C ARG A 225 5.42 -5.40 8.95
N MET A 226 5.80 -4.17 9.30
CA MET A 226 5.45 -3.49 10.55
C MET A 226 4.38 -2.44 10.29
N ALA A 227 3.42 -2.28 11.22
CA ALA A 227 2.35 -1.30 11.09
C ALA A 227 2.59 -0.08 12.00
N LEU A 228 2.43 1.12 11.47
CA LEU A 228 2.62 2.41 12.17
C LEU A 228 1.36 2.87 12.92
N VAL A 229 0.56 1.92 13.43
CA VAL A 229 -0.76 2.19 14.02
C VAL A 229 -0.74 2.35 15.55
N GLN A 230 0.38 2.04 16.18
CA GLN A 230 0.54 2.15 17.63
C GLN A 230 0.90 3.58 18.05
N SER A 231 0.76 3.88 19.36
CA SER A 231 1.22 5.15 19.92
C SER A 231 2.75 5.24 19.89
N ASP A 232 3.26 6.46 19.99
CA ASP A 232 4.70 6.72 20.03
C ASP A 232 5.35 5.99 21.23
N ASP A 233 4.75 6.06 22.43
CA ASP A 233 5.22 5.33 23.61
C ASP A 233 5.31 3.81 23.40
N THR A 234 4.34 3.24 22.65
CA THR A 234 4.35 1.81 22.34
C THR A 234 5.48 1.45 21.36
N ILE A 235 5.74 2.32 20.39
CA ILE A 235 6.85 2.15 19.44
C ILE A 235 8.18 2.24 20.16
N GLU A 236 8.35 3.24 21.04
CA GLU A 236 9.57 3.41 21.86
C GLU A 236 9.79 2.21 22.77
N HIS A 237 8.74 1.74 23.44
CA HIS A 237 8.83 0.53 24.26
C HIS A 237 9.22 -0.71 23.44
N ALA A 238 8.65 -0.89 22.25
CA ALA A 238 9.02 -1.98 21.36
C ALA A 238 10.50 -1.92 20.94
N LEU A 239 11.00 -0.72 20.62
CA LEU A 239 12.41 -0.50 20.30
C LEU A 239 13.34 -0.84 21.48
N ASP A 240 12.99 -0.43 22.70
CA ASP A 240 13.73 -0.77 23.92
C ASP A 240 13.78 -2.29 24.15
N MET A 241 12.66 -2.99 23.98
CA MET A 241 12.61 -4.44 24.09
C MET A 241 13.44 -5.15 23.01
N MET A 242 13.41 -4.62 21.77
CA MET A 242 14.21 -5.13 20.66
C MET A 242 15.73 -4.94 20.93
N ASP A 243 16.16 -3.78 21.43
CA ASP A 243 17.57 -3.55 21.78
C ASP A 243 18.05 -4.51 22.89
N LYS A 244 17.27 -4.67 23.97
CA LYS A 244 17.56 -5.58 25.08
C LYS A 244 17.61 -7.03 24.67
N SER A 245 16.92 -7.42 23.61
CA SER A 245 16.89 -8.81 23.14
C SER A 245 18.21 -9.31 22.56
N GLY A 246 19.08 -8.41 22.12
CA GLY A 246 20.32 -8.74 21.42
C GLY A 246 20.15 -9.32 20.01
N LEU A 247 18.93 -9.27 19.44
CA LEU A 247 18.61 -9.83 18.13
C LEU A 247 19.25 -9.05 16.96
N PHE A 248 19.74 -7.86 17.17
CA PHE A 248 20.22 -6.97 16.13
C PHE A 248 21.71 -6.62 16.28
N LYS A 249 22.40 -7.30 17.20
CA LYS A 249 23.85 -7.17 17.49
C LYS A 249 24.63 -8.30 16.90
#